data_52b388bc446761d2ab4ea45a27c3c714
#
_entry.id   52b388bc446761d2ab4ea45a27c3c714
#
_cell.length_a   1.000
_cell.length_b   1.000
_cell.length_c   1.000
_cell.angle_alpha   90.00
_cell.angle_beta   90.00
_cell.angle_gamma   90.00
#
_symmetry.space_group_name_H-M   'P 1'
#
loop_
_entity.id
_entity.type
_entity.pdbx_description
1 polymer ?
#
loop_
_entity_poly.entity_id
_entity_poly.type
_entity_poly.pdbx_seq_one_letter_code
_entity_poly.pdbx_strand_id
1 'polypeptide(L)'
;LAVALGADATFVARTMDRDPIHIREILSEGNKHHGTSFIEIYQNCNVFNDGTFSVFTDKATKPITTVNLKEGEPLVFGAENEKGIVLEGTNPRVVDLNSGDYAKDDLWIHDPTDRTKANILSRFFDDPREEMHFPRPFGVFYKEDRFTYEDVLNEQVDKARADLGEGDLDALLRGNNTWEIQE
;
A
#
# COMPACT_ATOMS: atom_id res chain seq x y z
N LEU A 1 -0.69 -0.02 -8.18
CA LEU A 1 -0.26 -0.84 -7.02
C LEU A 1 0.80 -1.87 -7.41
N ALA A 2 0.57 -2.72 -8.44
CA ALA A 2 1.53 -3.76 -8.84
C ALA A 2 2.93 -3.21 -9.18
N VAL A 3 3.02 -2.03 -9.79
CA VAL A 3 4.30 -1.36 -10.06
C VAL A 3 5.00 -0.93 -8.78
N ALA A 4 4.25 -0.39 -7.81
CA ALA A 4 4.80 0.01 -6.51
C ALA A 4 5.31 -1.20 -5.71
N LEU A 5 4.55 -2.30 -5.69
CA LEU A 5 4.98 -3.58 -5.11
C LEU A 5 6.22 -4.14 -5.81
N GLY A 6 6.27 -4.07 -7.15
CA GLY A 6 7.42 -4.49 -7.95
C GLY A 6 8.66 -3.60 -7.79
N ALA A 7 8.46 -2.31 -7.45
CA ALA A 7 9.52 -1.36 -7.11
C ALA A 7 9.92 -1.40 -5.63
N ASP A 8 9.45 -2.40 -4.90
CA ASP A 8 9.80 -2.68 -3.51
C ASP A 8 9.34 -1.60 -2.50
N ALA A 9 8.23 -0.90 -2.80
CA ALA A 9 7.60 0.00 -1.83
C ALA A 9 7.21 -0.77 -0.56
N THR A 10 7.43 -0.15 0.60
CA THR A 10 7.26 -0.78 1.91
C THR A 10 5.89 -0.53 2.55
N PHE A 11 5.13 0.42 2.00
CA PHE A 11 3.72 0.63 2.30
C PHE A 11 2.95 0.86 1.01
N VAL A 12 1.95 0.02 0.73
CA VAL A 12 1.14 0.12 -0.50
C VAL A 12 -0.33 0.02 -0.13
N ALA A 13 -1.09 1.05 -0.47
CA ALA A 13 -2.51 1.13 -0.12
C ALA A 13 -3.37 1.73 -1.24
N ARG A 14 -4.69 1.51 -1.17
CA ARG A 14 -5.68 2.15 -2.04
C ARG A 14 -6.84 2.69 -1.23
N THR A 15 -7.30 3.87 -1.62
CA THR A 15 -8.49 4.50 -1.05
C THR A 15 -9.28 5.27 -2.14
N MET A 16 -10.35 5.96 -1.75
CA MET A 16 -11.17 6.77 -2.67
C MET A 16 -11.55 8.09 -2.05
N ASP A 17 -11.75 9.13 -2.87
CA ASP A 17 -12.12 10.49 -2.46
C ASP A 17 -13.49 10.56 -1.80
N ARG A 18 -14.41 9.67 -2.16
CA ARG A 18 -15.80 9.62 -1.65
C ARG A 18 -15.93 8.94 -0.28
N ASP A 19 -14.83 8.49 0.32
CA ASP A 19 -14.80 7.90 1.67
C ASP A 19 -13.84 8.70 2.58
N PRO A 20 -14.31 9.82 3.18
CA PRO A 20 -13.46 10.73 3.94
C PRO A 20 -12.90 10.14 5.25
N ILE A 21 -13.54 9.09 5.76
CA ILE A 21 -13.06 8.37 6.95
C ILE A 21 -11.89 7.49 6.52
N HIS A 22 -12.12 6.61 5.56
CA HIS A 22 -11.13 5.68 5.08
C HIS A 22 -9.88 6.37 4.48
N ILE A 23 -10.07 7.47 3.70
CA ILE A 23 -8.90 8.20 3.18
C ILE A 23 -8.06 8.82 4.30
N ARG A 24 -8.67 9.31 5.37
CA ARG A 24 -7.96 9.85 6.53
C ARG A 24 -7.16 8.76 7.25
N GLU A 25 -7.75 7.59 7.43
CA GLU A 25 -7.09 6.44 8.05
C GLU A 25 -5.87 6.01 7.23
N ILE A 26 -6.04 5.77 5.94
CA ILE A 26 -4.96 5.35 5.03
C ILE A 26 -3.83 6.38 4.95
N LEU A 27 -4.16 7.68 4.84
CA LEU A 27 -3.15 8.73 4.82
C LEU A 27 -2.42 8.84 6.16
N SER A 28 -3.13 8.65 7.28
CA SER A 28 -2.51 8.66 8.61
C SER A 28 -1.57 7.47 8.81
N GLU A 29 -1.95 6.27 8.35
CA GLU A 29 -1.07 5.10 8.40
C GLU A 29 0.16 5.28 7.52
N GLY A 30 -0.04 5.74 6.27
CA GLY A 30 1.07 6.00 5.36
C GLY A 30 2.04 7.10 5.84
N ASN A 31 1.53 8.10 6.59
CA ASN A 31 2.37 9.14 7.20
C ASN A 31 3.19 8.64 8.41
N LYS A 32 2.65 7.66 9.14
CA LYS A 32 3.35 7.03 10.28
C LYS A 32 4.33 5.96 9.85
N HIS A 33 4.15 5.46 8.64
CA HIS A 33 4.99 4.39 8.11
C HIS A 33 6.43 4.86 7.93
N HIS A 34 7.37 4.04 8.38
CA HIS A 34 8.80 4.28 8.23
C HIS A 34 9.30 3.54 6.99
N GLY A 35 9.49 4.26 5.90
CA GLY A 35 9.83 3.71 4.59
C GLY A 35 9.15 4.46 3.45
N THR A 36 9.02 3.80 2.30
CA THR A 36 8.37 4.36 1.10
C THR A 36 6.88 4.05 1.11
N SER A 37 6.03 5.07 1.24
CA SER A 37 4.58 4.94 1.16
C SER A 37 4.07 5.28 -0.23
N PHE A 38 3.33 4.36 -0.85
CA PHE A 38 2.59 4.54 -2.08
C PHE A 38 1.09 4.37 -1.83
N ILE A 39 0.32 5.43 -2.07
CA ILE A 39 -1.14 5.42 -1.86
C ILE A 39 -1.83 5.81 -3.17
N GLU A 40 -2.62 4.89 -3.70
CA GLU A 40 -3.47 5.13 -4.87
C GLU A 40 -4.84 5.63 -4.41
N ILE A 41 -5.24 6.81 -4.89
CA ILE A 41 -6.53 7.42 -4.54
C ILE A 41 -7.41 7.46 -5.78
N TYR A 42 -8.53 6.73 -5.77
CA TYR A 42 -9.54 6.86 -6.82
C TYR A 42 -10.28 8.18 -6.62
N GLN A 43 -10.12 9.08 -7.59
CA GLN A 43 -10.68 10.41 -7.56
C GLN A 43 -11.52 10.67 -8.81
N ASN A 44 -12.73 11.20 -8.64
CA ASN A 44 -13.53 11.66 -9.74
C ASN A 44 -12.95 12.94 -10.34
N CYS A 45 -12.84 12.99 -11.67
CA CYS A 45 -12.41 14.17 -12.38
C CYS A 45 -13.51 14.62 -13.37
N ASN A 46 -14.20 15.69 -13.06
CA ASN A 46 -15.33 16.18 -13.84
C ASN A 46 -14.94 16.63 -15.26
N VAL A 47 -13.66 16.82 -15.54
CA VAL A 47 -13.16 17.27 -16.83
C VAL A 47 -12.71 16.11 -17.72
N PHE A 48 -11.93 15.18 -17.17
CA PHE A 48 -11.29 14.12 -17.97
C PHE A 48 -11.86 12.73 -17.75
N ASN A 49 -12.52 12.48 -16.59
CA ASN A 49 -12.88 11.13 -16.19
C ASN A 49 -14.10 11.10 -15.26
N ASP A 50 -15.15 11.85 -15.65
CA ASP A 50 -16.36 11.96 -14.83
C ASP A 50 -17.14 10.65 -14.77
N GLY A 51 -17.50 10.25 -13.54
CA GLY A 51 -18.28 9.05 -13.25
C GLY A 51 -17.53 7.71 -13.39
N THR A 52 -16.26 7.68 -13.79
CA THR A 52 -15.53 6.42 -14.00
C THR A 52 -15.46 5.53 -12.77
N PHE A 53 -15.39 6.12 -11.60
CA PHE A 53 -15.33 5.38 -10.33
C PHE A 53 -16.68 5.26 -9.61
N SER A 54 -17.80 5.70 -10.25
CA SER A 54 -19.13 5.66 -9.62
C SER A 54 -19.51 4.25 -9.15
N VAL A 55 -19.17 3.23 -9.95
CA VAL A 55 -19.42 1.82 -9.64
C VAL A 55 -18.81 1.37 -8.29
N PHE A 56 -17.70 1.99 -7.88
CA PHE A 56 -17.02 1.69 -6.60
C PHE A 56 -17.40 2.66 -5.48
N THR A 57 -18.10 3.74 -5.78
CA THR A 57 -18.41 4.82 -4.81
C THR A 57 -19.87 4.96 -4.48
N ASP A 58 -20.78 4.55 -5.37
CA ASP A 58 -22.21 4.63 -5.18
C ASP A 58 -22.69 3.60 -4.16
N LYS A 59 -23.62 4.00 -3.27
CA LYS A 59 -24.10 3.17 -2.17
C LYS A 59 -24.72 1.84 -2.63
N ALA A 60 -25.32 1.82 -3.82
CA ALA A 60 -25.97 0.63 -4.35
C ALA A 60 -24.97 -0.39 -4.90
N THR A 61 -23.85 0.06 -5.44
CA THR A 61 -22.87 -0.79 -6.14
C THR A 61 -21.62 -1.07 -5.31
N LYS A 62 -21.19 -0.13 -4.47
CA LYS A 62 -19.99 -0.27 -3.64
C LYS A 62 -19.92 -1.61 -2.88
N PRO A 63 -20.97 -2.09 -2.19
CA PRO A 63 -20.88 -3.33 -1.43
C PRO A 63 -20.60 -4.57 -2.28
N ILE A 64 -21.09 -4.60 -3.53
CA ILE A 64 -20.94 -5.75 -4.43
C ILE A 64 -19.70 -5.67 -5.31
N THR A 65 -19.06 -4.51 -5.43
CA THR A 65 -17.93 -4.27 -6.33
C THR A 65 -16.62 -4.01 -5.61
N THR A 66 -16.66 -3.84 -4.28
CA THR A 66 -15.45 -3.56 -3.48
C THR A 66 -15.30 -4.55 -2.33
N VAL A 67 -14.06 -4.75 -1.90
CA VAL A 67 -13.72 -5.45 -0.65
C VAL A 67 -12.77 -4.58 0.17
N ASN A 68 -13.03 -4.47 1.46
CA ASN A 68 -12.15 -3.74 2.39
C ASN A 68 -11.09 -4.69 2.94
N LEU A 69 -9.84 -4.26 2.82
CA LEU A 69 -8.68 -4.96 3.36
C LEU A 69 -8.46 -4.51 4.80
N LYS A 70 -8.81 -5.38 5.75
CA LYS A 70 -8.55 -5.18 7.18
C LYS A 70 -7.71 -6.33 7.68
N GLU A 71 -6.62 -6.00 8.34
CA GLU A 71 -5.68 -6.96 8.89
C GLU A 71 -6.37 -7.95 9.82
N GLY A 72 -6.16 -9.25 9.59
CA GLY A 72 -6.74 -10.34 10.37
C GLY A 72 -8.22 -10.63 10.08
N GLU A 73 -8.88 -9.88 9.18
CA GLU A 73 -10.26 -10.15 8.78
C GLU A 73 -10.35 -10.94 7.47
N PRO A 74 -11.38 -11.78 7.30
CA PRO A 74 -11.63 -12.50 6.06
C PRO A 74 -12.09 -11.55 4.95
N LEU A 75 -11.70 -11.85 3.71
CA LEU A 75 -12.14 -11.10 2.53
C LEU A 75 -13.59 -11.45 2.18
N VAL A 76 -14.52 -10.62 2.65
CA VAL A 76 -15.95 -10.77 2.46
C VAL A 76 -16.51 -9.51 1.79
N PHE A 77 -17.46 -9.69 0.87
CA PHE A 77 -18.13 -8.61 0.16
C PHE A 77 -19.55 -9.03 -0.26
N GLY A 78 -20.28 -8.12 -0.92
CA GLY A 78 -21.67 -8.32 -1.27
C GLY A 78 -22.60 -7.47 -0.43
N ALA A 79 -23.85 -7.26 -0.89
CA ALA A 79 -24.81 -6.39 -0.22
C ALA A 79 -25.19 -6.89 1.18
N GLU A 80 -25.24 -8.21 1.34
CA GLU A 80 -25.54 -8.95 2.58
C GLU A 80 -24.30 -9.67 3.14
N ASN A 81 -23.09 -9.37 2.61
CA ASN A 81 -21.84 -10.11 2.88
C ASN A 81 -21.96 -11.60 2.51
N GLU A 82 -22.64 -11.86 1.43
CA GLU A 82 -22.93 -13.22 0.92
C GLU A 82 -21.78 -13.83 0.10
N LYS A 83 -20.78 -13.02 -0.25
CA LYS A 83 -19.63 -13.50 -1.05
C LYS A 83 -18.34 -13.44 -0.25
N GLY A 84 -17.48 -14.44 -0.46
CA GLY A 84 -16.15 -14.50 0.15
C GLY A 84 -15.08 -14.82 -0.90
N ILE A 85 -13.82 -14.65 -0.50
CA ILE A 85 -12.68 -15.04 -1.33
C ILE A 85 -11.91 -16.13 -0.60
N VAL A 86 -11.72 -17.27 -1.26
CA VAL A 86 -10.82 -18.33 -0.80
C VAL A 86 -9.51 -18.28 -1.58
N LEU A 87 -8.41 -18.74 -0.99
CA LEU A 87 -7.10 -18.80 -1.63
C LEU A 87 -6.58 -20.23 -1.59
N GLU A 88 -6.57 -20.90 -2.74
CA GLU A 88 -6.03 -22.25 -2.90
C GLU A 88 -4.59 -22.15 -3.45
N GLY A 89 -3.62 -22.19 -2.57
CA GLY A 89 -2.23 -21.88 -2.92
C GLY A 89 -2.08 -20.42 -3.32
N THR A 90 -1.89 -20.14 -4.62
CA THR A 90 -1.82 -18.77 -5.18
C THR A 90 -3.04 -18.43 -6.05
N ASN A 91 -4.05 -19.29 -6.10
CA ASN A 91 -5.21 -19.13 -6.95
C ASN A 91 -6.39 -18.62 -6.11
N PRO A 92 -6.77 -17.35 -6.21
CA PRO A 92 -7.95 -16.84 -5.55
C PRO A 92 -9.21 -17.28 -6.28
N ARG A 93 -10.30 -17.43 -5.52
CA ARG A 93 -11.62 -17.76 -6.09
C ARG A 93 -12.72 -17.10 -5.26
N VAL A 94 -13.70 -16.53 -5.96
CA VAL A 94 -14.91 -16.01 -5.32
C VAL A 94 -15.85 -17.18 -5.03
N VAL A 95 -16.45 -17.21 -3.85
CA VAL A 95 -17.39 -18.22 -3.37
C VAL A 95 -18.65 -17.57 -2.82
N ASP A 96 -19.78 -18.28 -2.95
CA ASP A 96 -21.06 -17.89 -2.33
C ASP A 96 -21.17 -18.54 -0.96
N LEU A 97 -21.27 -17.72 0.08
CA LEU A 97 -21.38 -18.18 1.45
C LEU A 97 -22.78 -18.72 1.80
N ASN A 98 -23.80 -18.39 0.98
CA ASN A 98 -25.14 -18.92 1.14
C ASN A 98 -25.28 -20.36 0.58
N SER A 99 -24.31 -20.85 -0.21
CA SER A 99 -24.32 -22.22 -0.70
C SER A 99 -24.21 -23.26 0.41
N GLY A 100 -23.59 -22.88 1.54
CA GLY A 100 -23.29 -23.78 2.65
C GLY A 100 -22.03 -24.64 2.45
N ASP A 101 -21.33 -24.48 1.33
CA ASP A 101 -20.13 -25.24 1.02
C ASP A 101 -18.87 -24.65 1.69
N TYR A 102 -18.93 -23.39 2.11
CA TYR A 102 -17.81 -22.64 2.69
C TYR A 102 -18.21 -21.99 4.00
N ALA A 103 -17.34 -22.12 5.01
CA ALA A 103 -17.41 -21.39 6.26
C ALA A 103 -16.51 -20.14 6.23
N LYS A 104 -16.68 -19.22 7.17
CA LYS A 104 -15.81 -18.04 7.27
C LYS A 104 -14.35 -18.38 7.51
N ASP A 105 -14.08 -19.52 8.16
CA ASP A 105 -12.73 -19.99 8.46
C ASP A 105 -11.99 -20.54 7.21
N ASP A 106 -12.74 -20.83 6.13
CA ASP A 106 -12.16 -21.25 4.84
C ASP A 106 -11.70 -20.04 3.99
N LEU A 107 -12.10 -18.83 4.38
CA LEU A 107 -11.84 -17.64 3.60
C LEU A 107 -10.41 -17.16 3.76
N TRP A 108 -9.96 -16.44 2.75
CA TRP A 108 -8.69 -15.75 2.78
C TRP A 108 -8.69 -14.65 3.83
N ILE A 109 -7.90 -14.85 4.90
CA ILE A 109 -7.64 -13.84 5.92
C ILE A 109 -6.58 -12.87 5.39
N HIS A 110 -6.89 -11.58 5.44
CA HIS A 110 -5.96 -10.53 4.98
C HIS A 110 -4.79 -10.38 5.93
N ASP A 111 -3.59 -10.47 5.36
CA ASP A 111 -2.32 -10.23 6.02
C ASP A 111 -1.51 -9.23 5.19
N PRO A 112 -1.40 -7.96 5.62
CA PRO A 112 -0.66 -6.94 4.89
C PRO A 112 0.86 -7.12 4.93
N THR A 113 1.38 -8.06 5.71
CA THR A 113 2.83 -8.34 5.74
C THR A 113 3.25 -9.35 4.67
N ASP A 114 2.28 -10.05 4.06
CA ASP A 114 2.52 -11.03 3.00
C ASP A 114 2.55 -10.36 1.62
N ARG A 115 3.76 -10.12 1.11
CA ARG A 115 3.97 -9.50 -0.21
C ARG A 115 3.39 -10.33 -1.37
N THR A 116 3.39 -11.65 -1.26
CA THR A 116 2.84 -12.53 -2.30
C THR A 116 1.32 -12.34 -2.40
N LYS A 117 0.63 -12.34 -1.27
CA LYS A 117 -0.81 -12.06 -1.20
C LYS A 117 -1.14 -10.65 -1.69
N ALA A 118 -0.34 -9.64 -1.32
CA ALA A 118 -0.50 -8.28 -1.81
C ALA A 118 -0.39 -8.18 -3.34
N ASN A 119 0.56 -8.90 -3.96
CA ASN A 119 0.67 -8.99 -5.41
C ASN A 119 -0.55 -9.64 -6.06
N ILE A 120 -1.12 -10.70 -5.49
CA ILE A 120 -2.35 -11.33 -5.99
C ILE A 120 -3.51 -10.33 -5.92
N LEU A 121 -3.73 -9.70 -4.76
CA LEU A 121 -4.78 -8.67 -4.57
C LEU A 121 -4.64 -7.50 -5.53
N SER A 122 -3.41 -7.10 -5.86
CA SER A 122 -3.16 -6.00 -6.80
C SER A 122 -3.62 -6.30 -8.23
N ARG A 123 -3.95 -7.57 -8.53
CA ARG A 123 -4.43 -8.03 -9.84
C ARG A 123 -5.96 -8.13 -9.93
N PHE A 124 -6.70 -7.79 -8.90
CA PHE A 124 -8.16 -7.79 -8.92
C PHE A 124 -8.68 -6.58 -9.71
N PHE A 125 -8.75 -6.74 -11.04
CA PHE A 125 -9.18 -5.70 -11.99
C PHE A 125 -10.36 -6.13 -12.86
N ASP A 126 -11.11 -7.14 -12.43
CA ASP A 126 -12.25 -7.63 -13.18
C ASP A 126 -13.26 -6.52 -13.45
N ASP A 127 -14.05 -6.70 -14.51
CA ASP A 127 -15.17 -5.82 -14.80
C ASP A 127 -16.25 -6.02 -13.74
N PRO A 128 -16.57 -4.98 -12.95
CA PRO A 128 -17.54 -5.13 -11.86
C PRO A 128 -18.99 -5.35 -12.33
N ARG A 129 -19.24 -5.38 -13.64
CA ARG A 129 -20.56 -5.69 -14.24
C ARG A 129 -20.73 -7.18 -14.49
N GLU A 130 -19.67 -7.97 -14.42
CA GLU A 130 -19.76 -9.43 -14.53
C GLU A 130 -20.32 -10.01 -13.23
N GLU A 131 -21.09 -11.09 -13.33
CA GLU A 131 -21.78 -11.69 -12.17
C GLU A 131 -20.80 -12.26 -11.14
N MET A 132 -19.76 -12.96 -11.61
CA MET A 132 -18.71 -13.56 -10.78
C MET A 132 -17.37 -12.86 -11.04
N HIS A 133 -17.23 -11.66 -10.49
CA HIS A 133 -15.99 -10.85 -10.60
C HIS A 133 -15.28 -10.79 -9.27
N PHE A 134 -13.96 -10.58 -9.32
CA PHE A 134 -13.22 -10.17 -8.14
C PHE A 134 -13.54 -8.71 -7.78
N PRO A 135 -13.92 -8.45 -6.52
CA PRO A 135 -14.18 -7.08 -6.09
C PRO A 135 -12.89 -6.26 -6.09
N ARG A 136 -13.01 -4.94 -6.29
CA ARG A 136 -11.86 -4.03 -6.19
C ARG A 136 -11.42 -3.89 -4.73
N PRO A 137 -10.18 -4.27 -4.36
CA PRO A 137 -9.72 -4.14 -2.98
C PRO A 137 -9.37 -2.68 -2.63
N PHE A 138 -9.76 -2.26 -1.42
CA PHE A 138 -9.42 -0.98 -0.80
C PHE A 138 -8.88 -1.22 0.62
N GLY A 139 -7.85 -0.48 1.01
CA GLY A 139 -7.15 -0.63 2.28
C GLY A 139 -5.65 -0.74 2.09
N VAL A 140 -4.95 -1.23 3.10
CA VAL A 140 -3.52 -1.48 3.07
C VAL A 140 -3.26 -2.85 2.46
N PHE A 141 -2.61 -2.88 1.30
CA PHE A 141 -2.24 -4.12 0.60
C PHE A 141 -0.97 -4.74 1.19
N TYR A 142 0.01 -3.89 1.50
CA TYR A 142 1.30 -4.30 2.01
C TYR A 142 1.87 -3.26 2.97
N LYS A 143 2.50 -3.73 4.05
CA LYS A 143 3.29 -2.93 4.97
C LYS A 143 4.46 -3.75 5.51
N GLU A 144 5.65 -3.11 5.56
CA GLU A 144 6.88 -3.69 6.09
C GLU A 144 7.72 -2.58 6.69
N ASP A 145 8.11 -2.69 7.95
CA ASP A 145 9.05 -1.76 8.56
C ASP A 145 10.46 -2.05 8.03
N ARG A 146 11.09 -1.01 7.47
CA ARG A 146 12.42 -1.11 6.91
C ARG A 146 13.17 0.19 7.16
N PHE A 147 14.48 0.09 7.41
CA PHE A 147 15.34 1.27 7.47
C PHE A 147 15.24 2.09 6.19
N THR A 148 15.13 3.42 6.35
CA THR A 148 15.13 4.33 5.21
C THR A 148 16.55 4.57 4.70
N TYR A 149 16.67 5.17 3.53
CA TYR A 149 17.96 5.62 3.01
C TYR A 149 18.64 6.59 3.98
N GLU A 150 17.86 7.52 4.56
CA GLU A 150 18.35 8.52 5.51
C GLU A 150 18.88 7.89 6.79
N ASP A 151 18.26 6.83 7.30
CA ASP A 151 18.73 6.13 8.50
C ASP A 151 20.11 5.52 8.25
N VAL A 152 20.25 4.80 7.13
CA VAL A 152 21.53 4.15 6.76
C VAL A 152 22.60 5.19 6.46
N LEU A 153 22.26 6.30 5.82
CA LEU A 153 23.19 7.40 5.56
C LEU A 153 23.64 8.06 6.85
N ASN A 154 22.72 8.36 7.76
CA ASN A 154 23.03 8.98 9.04
C ASN A 154 23.91 8.06 9.89
N GLU A 155 23.63 6.76 9.92
CA GLU A 155 24.49 5.77 10.60
C GLU A 155 25.93 5.79 10.05
N GLN A 156 26.09 5.88 8.74
CA GLN A 156 27.43 5.98 8.12
C GLN A 156 28.15 7.28 8.51
N VAL A 157 27.41 8.41 8.52
CA VAL A 157 27.97 9.71 8.93
C VAL A 157 28.39 9.70 10.39
N ASP A 158 27.53 9.18 11.27
CA ASP A 158 27.81 9.11 12.71
C ASP A 158 28.99 8.20 13.01
N LYS A 159 29.08 7.07 12.30
CA LYS A 159 30.24 6.19 12.39
C LYS A 159 31.53 6.87 11.93
N ALA A 160 31.49 7.58 10.79
CA ALA A 160 32.65 8.31 10.28
C ALA A 160 33.10 9.40 11.26
N ARG A 161 32.16 10.14 11.88
CA ARG A 161 32.47 11.12 12.91
C ARG A 161 33.08 10.49 14.17
N ALA A 162 32.56 9.35 14.59
CA ALA A 162 33.10 8.63 15.75
C ALA A 162 34.53 8.12 15.51
N ASP A 163 34.81 7.63 14.31
CA ASP A 163 36.12 7.05 13.95
C ASP A 163 37.17 8.12 13.59
N LEU A 164 36.76 9.23 12.94
CA LEU A 164 37.67 10.23 12.37
C LEU A 164 37.62 11.59 13.09
N GLY A 165 36.64 11.79 13.99
CA GLY A 165 36.36 13.06 14.63
C GLY A 165 35.55 14.01 13.74
N GLU A 166 35.29 15.22 14.27
CA GLU A 166 34.63 16.29 13.51
C GLU A 166 35.56 16.79 12.39
N GLY A 167 35.00 16.98 11.21
CA GLY A 167 35.74 17.49 10.08
C GLY A 167 36.17 18.97 10.28
N ASP A 168 37.30 19.35 9.72
CA ASP A 168 37.76 20.75 9.65
C ASP A 168 37.53 21.28 8.22
N LEU A 169 36.50 22.13 8.07
CA LEU A 169 36.15 22.71 6.78
C LEU A 169 37.24 23.64 6.25
N ASP A 170 37.90 24.43 7.13
CA ASP A 170 38.95 25.33 6.73
C ASP A 170 40.19 24.58 6.24
N ALA A 171 40.57 23.52 6.92
CA ALA A 171 41.63 22.62 6.47
C ALA A 171 41.29 21.96 5.12
N LEU A 172 40.03 21.51 4.94
CA LEU A 172 39.57 20.94 3.70
C LEU A 172 39.61 21.93 2.53
N LEU A 173 39.14 23.18 2.75
CA LEU A 173 39.18 24.23 1.73
C LEU A 173 40.57 24.69 1.36
N ARG A 174 41.47 24.76 2.34
CA ARG A 174 42.87 25.07 2.07
C ARG A 174 43.59 23.98 1.30
N GLY A 175 43.30 22.71 1.60
CA GLY A 175 43.95 21.56 1.01
C GLY A 175 45.43 21.49 1.39
N ASN A 176 46.15 20.59 0.72
CA ASN A 176 47.56 20.34 0.99
C ASN A 176 48.52 21.15 0.12
N ASN A 177 48.04 21.96 -0.84
CA ASN A 177 48.79 22.70 -1.83
C ASN A 177 48.69 24.22 -1.66
N THR A 178 48.54 24.70 -0.45
CA THR A 178 48.47 26.14 -0.13
C THR A 178 49.82 26.60 0.43
N TRP A 179 50.10 27.87 0.20
CA TRP A 179 51.26 28.59 0.80
C TRP A 179 50.76 29.87 1.44
N GLU A 180 51.45 30.32 2.47
CA GLU A 180 51.21 31.61 3.08
C GLU A 180 52.11 32.69 2.46
N ILE A 181 51.55 33.84 2.14
CA ILE A 181 52.28 35.01 1.72
C ILE A 181 52.80 35.68 2.99
N GLN A 182 54.15 35.67 3.16
CA GLN A 182 54.77 36.46 4.25
C GLN A 182 54.90 37.91 3.77
N GLU A 183 54.39 38.86 4.56
CA GLU A 183 54.54 40.29 4.33
C GLU A 183 55.98 40.75 4.54
#